data_b71bb30248a64a9ab9ec9982340af1f1
#
_entry.id   b71bb30248a64a9ab9ec9982340af1f1
#
_cell.length_a   1.000
_cell.length_b   1.000
_cell.length_c   1.000
_cell.angle_alpha   90.00
_cell.angle_beta   90.00
_cell.angle_gamma   90.00
#
_symmetry.space_group_name_H-M   'P 1'
#
loop_
_entity.id
_entity.type
_entity.pdbx_description
1 polymer ?
#
loop_
_entity_poly.entity_id
_entity_poly.type
_entity_poly.pdbx_seq_one_letter_code
_entity_poly.pdbx_strand_id
1 'polypeptide(L)'
;MTFFVPSHSGPGRSVPTTVIAMSTSASSTGSSPAEPNGGITADGTVTDRLVEANKRYAKAFTDPGMDARPVLGVAVVACMDARIDLHDALGLELGDCHTIRNAGGVVTDDVMRSLTISQRALGTRSVVLIHHTSCGLESLTEEFRHELELEVGQRPAWAVEAFRDVDQDVRQSMQRVRTSPFLLHTDDVRGFVFDVTTGLLREIDPA
;
A
#
# COMPACT_ATOMS: atom_id res chain seq x y z
N MET A 1 20.94 -32.13 -25.69
CA MET A 1 20.68 -31.13 -26.73
C MET A 1 20.89 -29.80 -26.05
N THR A 2 22.06 -29.21 -26.26
CA THR A 2 22.55 -28.04 -25.52
C THR A 2 22.15 -26.79 -26.30
N PHE A 3 21.33 -25.91 -25.74
CA PHE A 3 21.01 -24.64 -26.40
C PHE A 3 22.04 -23.58 -26.01
N PHE A 4 22.69 -23.06 -27.04
CA PHE A 4 23.70 -22.02 -27.00
C PHE A 4 22.98 -20.66 -27.03
N VAL A 5 23.22 -19.80 -26.04
CA VAL A 5 22.73 -18.41 -26.01
C VAL A 5 23.88 -17.50 -26.45
N PRO A 6 23.72 -16.68 -27.51
CA PRO A 6 24.76 -15.74 -27.91
C PRO A 6 24.72 -14.48 -27.03
N SER A 7 25.87 -14.17 -26.42
CA SER A 7 26.12 -12.89 -25.74
C SER A 7 26.33 -11.78 -26.78
N HIS A 8 25.49 -10.74 -26.74
CA HIS A 8 25.73 -9.50 -27.47
C HIS A 8 26.36 -8.47 -26.54
N SER A 9 27.64 -8.21 -26.73
CA SER A 9 28.36 -7.08 -26.18
C SER A 9 28.25 -5.89 -27.13
N GLY A 10 27.52 -4.86 -26.78
CA GLY A 10 27.48 -3.56 -27.45
C GLY A 10 28.18 -2.48 -26.60
N PRO A 11 28.83 -1.46 -27.22
CA PRO A 11 29.80 -0.59 -26.57
C PRO A 11 29.12 0.48 -25.67
N GLY A 12 29.74 0.71 -24.51
CA GLY A 12 29.31 1.67 -23.51
C GLY A 12 29.32 3.12 -24.00
N ARG A 13 28.27 3.85 -23.63
CA ARG A 13 28.27 5.32 -23.58
C ARG A 13 28.31 5.75 -22.12
N SER A 14 29.43 6.34 -21.74
CA SER A 14 29.60 7.04 -20.46
C SER A 14 28.83 8.34 -20.49
N VAL A 15 27.95 8.55 -19.50
CA VAL A 15 27.29 9.82 -19.23
C VAL A 15 28.02 10.44 -18.00
N PRO A 16 28.46 11.69 -18.05
CA PRO A 16 29.13 12.30 -16.91
C PRO A 16 28.11 12.70 -15.82
N THR A 17 28.33 12.19 -14.64
CA THR A 17 27.58 12.60 -13.42
C THR A 17 28.18 13.89 -12.90
N THR A 18 27.48 15.00 -13.09
CA THR A 18 27.81 16.28 -12.45
C THR A 18 27.22 16.29 -11.05
N VAL A 19 28.05 16.14 -10.04
CA VAL A 19 27.67 16.33 -8.63
C VAL A 19 27.75 17.83 -8.32
N ILE A 20 26.62 18.47 -8.09
CA ILE A 20 26.55 19.83 -7.55
C ILE A 20 26.43 19.71 -6.03
N ALA A 21 27.53 20.03 -5.33
CA ALA A 21 27.53 20.19 -3.88
C ALA A 21 27.01 21.59 -3.55
N MET A 22 25.85 21.69 -2.90
CA MET A 22 25.41 22.92 -2.22
C MET A 22 25.61 22.77 -0.72
N SER A 23 26.58 23.50 -0.20
CA SER A 23 26.78 23.73 1.23
C SER A 23 25.81 24.81 1.71
N THR A 24 24.95 24.52 2.66
CA THR A 24 24.29 25.52 3.49
C THR A 24 24.40 25.11 4.95
N SER A 25 25.17 25.91 5.68
CA SER A 25 25.25 25.91 7.13
C SER A 25 23.96 26.52 7.71
N ALA A 26 23.23 25.78 8.50
CA ALA A 26 22.21 26.30 9.40
C ALA A 26 22.29 25.56 10.73
N SER A 27 22.67 26.28 11.76
CA SER A 27 22.60 25.88 13.15
C SER A 27 21.14 25.93 13.62
N SER A 28 20.60 24.82 14.09
CA SER A 28 19.37 24.81 14.88
C SER A 28 19.48 23.76 15.99
N THR A 29 19.39 24.26 17.20
CA THR A 29 19.11 23.50 18.41
C THR A 29 17.72 22.87 18.28
N GLY A 30 17.61 21.54 18.31
CA GLY A 30 16.34 20.85 18.28
C GLY A 30 16.54 19.37 18.54
N SER A 31 15.79 18.86 19.46
CA SER A 31 15.57 17.45 19.84
C SER A 31 15.98 16.43 18.79
N SER A 32 16.92 15.57 19.18
CA SER A 32 17.36 14.41 18.38
C SER A 32 16.17 13.55 17.99
N PRO A 33 15.91 13.29 16.69
CA PRO A 33 14.96 12.27 16.31
C PRO A 33 15.49 10.92 16.80
N ALA A 34 14.60 10.09 17.34
CA ALA A 34 14.91 8.72 17.72
C ALA A 34 15.62 8.01 16.56
N GLU A 35 16.77 7.41 16.82
CA GLU A 35 17.54 6.67 15.82
C GLU A 35 16.67 5.57 15.21
N PRO A 36 16.39 5.59 13.91
CA PRO A 36 15.74 4.46 13.27
C PRO A 36 16.77 3.32 13.15
N ASN A 37 16.52 2.24 13.86
CA ASN A 37 17.25 0.97 13.80
C ASN A 37 18.60 0.91 14.50
N GLY A 38 18.57 0.53 15.78
CA GLY A 38 19.77 0.03 16.50
C GLY A 38 20.51 -1.02 15.67
N GLY A 39 21.82 -0.85 15.56
CA GLY A 39 22.73 -1.52 14.68
C GLY A 39 22.50 -3.02 14.54
N ILE A 40 22.17 -3.44 13.31
CA ILE A 40 22.05 -4.82 12.89
C ILE A 40 23.34 -5.18 12.18
N THR A 41 24.03 -6.20 12.68
CA THR A 41 25.22 -6.77 12.03
C THR A 41 24.90 -7.17 10.59
N ALA A 42 25.86 -6.97 9.68
CA ALA A 42 25.69 -7.05 8.23
C ALA A 42 25.36 -8.44 7.64
N ASP A 43 25.17 -9.48 8.46
CA ASP A 43 25.13 -10.88 8.03
C ASP A 43 23.75 -11.56 8.08
N GLY A 44 22.64 -10.82 8.10
CA GLY A 44 21.29 -11.40 8.09
C GLY A 44 20.46 -10.98 6.88
N THR A 45 19.49 -11.81 6.48
CA THR A 45 18.48 -11.43 5.48
C THR A 45 17.55 -10.33 6.03
N VAL A 46 16.84 -9.63 5.14
CA VAL A 46 15.79 -8.67 5.57
C VAL A 46 14.76 -9.36 6.48
N THR A 47 14.41 -10.59 6.18
CA THR A 47 13.48 -11.39 7.00
C THR A 47 14.02 -11.64 8.41
N ASP A 48 15.31 -11.97 8.55
CA ASP A 48 15.93 -12.15 9.87
C ASP A 48 15.84 -10.88 10.72
N ARG A 49 16.04 -9.72 10.10
CA ARG A 49 15.89 -8.41 10.75
C ARG A 49 14.47 -8.19 11.27
N LEU A 50 13.45 -8.53 10.47
CA LEU A 50 12.05 -8.41 10.86
C LEU A 50 11.71 -9.36 12.02
N VAL A 51 12.22 -10.60 11.98
CA VAL A 51 12.04 -11.58 13.07
C VAL A 51 12.69 -11.08 14.38
N GLU A 52 13.89 -10.53 14.32
CA GLU A 52 14.55 -9.97 15.51
C GLU A 52 13.82 -8.73 16.04
N ALA A 53 13.26 -7.89 15.16
CA ALA A 53 12.38 -6.78 15.57
C ALA A 53 11.13 -7.29 16.30
N ASN A 54 10.49 -8.34 15.78
CA ASN A 54 9.34 -8.98 16.44
C ASN A 54 9.69 -9.55 17.81
N LYS A 55 10.84 -10.20 17.97
CA LYS A 55 11.28 -10.69 19.28
C LYS A 55 11.45 -9.57 20.32
N ARG A 56 11.89 -8.38 19.89
CA ARG A 56 11.95 -7.20 20.78
C ARG A 56 10.55 -6.70 21.13
N TYR A 57 9.68 -6.56 20.14
CA TYR A 57 8.29 -6.18 20.32
C TYR A 57 7.57 -7.12 21.31
N ALA A 58 7.70 -8.44 21.11
CA ALA A 58 7.05 -9.45 21.95
C ALA A 58 7.47 -9.39 23.43
N LYS A 59 8.69 -8.95 23.74
CA LYS A 59 9.14 -8.79 25.13
C LYS A 59 8.42 -7.67 25.88
N ALA A 60 7.98 -6.65 25.16
CA ALA A 60 7.23 -5.51 25.71
C ALA A 60 5.72 -5.62 25.51
N PHE A 61 5.29 -6.61 24.70
CA PHE A 61 3.89 -6.79 24.39
C PHE A 61 3.10 -7.26 25.61
N THR A 62 2.03 -6.55 25.88
CA THR A 62 1.01 -6.95 26.85
C THR A 62 -0.29 -7.13 26.08
N ASP A 63 -0.92 -8.30 26.23
CA ASP A 63 -2.20 -8.55 25.59
C ASP A 63 -3.24 -7.51 26.08
N PRO A 64 -3.76 -6.66 25.18
CA PRO A 64 -4.75 -5.66 25.55
C PRO A 64 -6.14 -6.26 25.80
N GLY A 65 -6.34 -7.56 25.59
CA GLY A 65 -7.65 -8.23 25.74
C GLY A 65 -8.68 -7.77 24.70
N MET A 66 -8.23 -7.33 23.52
CA MET A 66 -9.10 -6.81 22.45
C MET A 66 -9.86 -7.93 21.72
N ASP A 67 -11.10 -7.64 21.31
CA ASP A 67 -11.85 -8.45 20.34
C ASP A 67 -11.24 -8.28 18.93
N ALA A 68 -11.50 -9.24 18.06
CA ALA A 68 -11.19 -9.13 16.62
C ALA A 68 -12.08 -8.09 15.89
N ARG A 69 -13.14 -7.62 16.53
CA ARG A 69 -14.03 -6.58 16.00
C ARG A 69 -13.40 -5.22 16.19
N PRO A 70 -13.30 -4.42 15.13
CA PRO A 70 -12.71 -3.09 15.25
C PRO A 70 -13.62 -2.13 16.03
N VAL A 71 -13.03 -1.38 16.96
CA VAL A 71 -13.74 -0.48 17.88
C VAL A 71 -14.54 0.58 17.13
N LEU A 72 -13.99 1.15 16.06
CA LEU A 72 -14.65 2.18 15.25
C LEU A 72 -15.65 1.62 14.24
N GLY A 73 -15.73 0.28 14.09
CA GLY A 73 -16.63 -0.35 13.13
C GLY A 73 -16.34 -0.01 11.66
N VAL A 74 -15.10 0.35 11.33
CA VAL A 74 -14.69 0.77 10.00
C VAL A 74 -13.68 -0.19 9.38
N ALA A 75 -13.75 -0.37 8.06
CA ALA A 75 -12.73 -1.00 7.25
C ALA A 75 -12.08 0.03 6.33
N VAL A 76 -10.76 0.14 6.35
CA VAL A 76 -9.95 1.01 5.51
C VAL A 76 -9.26 0.17 4.44
N VAL A 77 -9.51 0.47 3.17
CA VAL A 77 -8.84 -0.11 2.01
C VAL A 77 -7.88 0.92 1.44
N ALA A 78 -6.60 0.60 1.31
CA ALA A 78 -5.61 1.55 0.84
C ALA A 78 -4.53 0.90 -0.03
N CYS A 79 -3.79 1.74 -0.76
CA CYS A 79 -2.61 1.28 -1.49
C CYS A 79 -1.54 0.73 -0.55
N MET A 80 -0.79 -0.28 -1.03
CA MET A 80 0.37 -0.87 -0.34
C MET A 80 1.61 0.01 -0.34
N ASP A 81 1.55 1.20 -0.95
CA ASP A 81 2.67 2.13 -1.07
C ASP A 81 3.32 2.41 0.29
N ALA A 82 4.64 2.24 0.37
CA ALA A 82 5.40 2.34 1.61
C ALA A 82 5.44 3.77 2.20
N ARG A 83 5.04 4.79 1.42
CA ARG A 83 4.98 6.19 1.87
C ARG A 83 3.70 6.50 2.67
N ILE A 84 2.76 5.54 2.76
CA ILE A 84 1.48 5.74 3.45
C ILE A 84 1.50 4.99 4.78
N ASP A 85 1.57 5.72 5.88
CA ASP A 85 1.28 5.21 7.21
C ASP A 85 -0.18 5.54 7.56
N LEU A 86 -1.04 4.52 7.53
CA LEU A 86 -2.47 4.71 7.76
C LEU A 86 -2.79 5.05 9.22
N HIS A 87 -2.03 4.49 10.16
CA HIS A 87 -2.28 4.74 11.57
C HIS A 87 -1.98 6.19 11.90
N ASP A 88 -0.83 6.69 11.53
CA ASP A 88 -0.45 8.08 11.76
C ASP A 88 -1.34 9.05 10.96
N ALA A 89 -1.57 8.76 9.66
CA ALA A 89 -2.34 9.65 8.78
C ALA A 89 -3.81 9.81 9.19
N LEU A 90 -4.41 8.79 9.82
CA LEU A 90 -5.82 8.79 10.23
C LEU A 90 -5.99 8.92 11.75
N GLY A 91 -4.91 8.97 12.53
CA GLY A 91 -4.95 9.00 13.98
C GLY A 91 -5.55 7.71 14.58
N LEU A 92 -5.23 6.55 13.99
CA LEU A 92 -5.78 5.25 14.40
C LEU A 92 -4.86 4.57 15.42
N GLU A 93 -5.50 3.93 16.38
CA GLU A 93 -4.82 3.10 17.36
C GLU A 93 -5.01 1.59 17.07
N LEU A 94 -4.28 0.75 17.79
CA LEU A 94 -4.42 -0.70 17.70
C LEU A 94 -5.85 -1.12 18.06
N GLY A 95 -6.52 -1.84 17.15
CA GLY A 95 -7.88 -2.32 17.35
C GLY A 95 -8.98 -1.40 16.80
N ASP A 96 -8.67 -0.22 16.29
CA ASP A 96 -9.67 0.75 15.83
C ASP A 96 -10.37 0.34 14.54
N CYS A 97 -9.64 -0.23 13.59
CA CYS A 97 -10.16 -0.54 12.26
C CYS A 97 -9.60 -1.84 11.68
N HIS A 98 -10.27 -2.37 10.66
CA HIS A 98 -9.64 -3.33 9.75
C HIS A 98 -8.89 -2.59 8.66
N THR A 99 -7.64 -2.95 8.42
CA THR A 99 -6.84 -2.41 7.29
C THR A 99 -6.64 -3.47 6.23
N ILE A 100 -6.96 -3.12 4.98
CA ILE A 100 -6.74 -3.95 3.79
C ILE A 100 -5.85 -3.16 2.85
N ARG A 101 -4.70 -3.73 2.43
CA ARG A 101 -3.77 -3.04 1.54
C ARG A 101 -3.41 -3.91 0.35
N ASN A 102 -3.50 -3.33 -0.85
CA ASN A 102 -3.10 -3.98 -2.10
C ASN A 102 -2.46 -2.97 -3.07
N ALA A 103 -2.05 -3.43 -4.25
CA ALA A 103 -1.58 -2.55 -5.31
C ALA A 103 -2.71 -1.60 -5.73
N GLY A 104 -2.46 -0.29 -5.63
CA GLY A 104 -3.39 0.77 -5.98
C GLY A 104 -4.47 1.11 -4.94
N GLY A 105 -4.74 0.26 -3.97
CA GLY A 105 -5.90 0.42 -3.07
C GLY A 105 -7.23 0.08 -3.76
N VAL A 106 -7.18 -0.60 -4.89
CA VAL A 106 -8.34 -0.91 -5.75
C VAL A 106 -9.22 -1.98 -5.11
N VAL A 107 -10.54 -1.86 -5.28
CA VAL A 107 -11.49 -2.87 -4.80
C VAL A 107 -11.50 -4.08 -5.75
N THR A 108 -10.62 -5.04 -5.49
CA THR A 108 -10.54 -6.33 -6.18
C THR A 108 -11.53 -7.35 -5.59
N ASP A 109 -11.64 -8.53 -6.19
CA ASP A 109 -12.49 -9.62 -5.65
C ASP A 109 -12.04 -10.06 -4.25
N ASP A 110 -10.73 -10.06 -3.95
CA ASP A 110 -10.25 -10.38 -2.61
C ASP A 110 -10.54 -9.26 -1.60
N VAL A 111 -10.46 -7.99 -2.00
CA VAL A 111 -10.92 -6.88 -1.18
C VAL A 111 -12.40 -7.01 -0.89
N MET A 112 -13.23 -7.34 -1.90
CA MET A 112 -14.66 -7.55 -1.72
C MET A 112 -14.95 -8.72 -0.77
N ARG A 113 -14.23 -9.82 -0.88
CA ARG A 113 -14.30 -10.95 0.06
C ARG A 113 -13.97 -10.51 1.49
N SER A 114 -12.89 -9.73 1.64
CA SER A 114 -12.43 -9.24 2.94
C SER A 114 -13.43 -8.27 3.57
N LEU A 115 -13.99 -7.33 2.81
CA LEU A 115 -15.05 -6.42 3.27
C LEU A 115 -16.32 -7.18 3.65
N THR A 116 -16.67 -8.22 2.91
CA THR A 116 -17.84 -9.07 3.23
C THR A 116 -17.66 -9.74 4.60
N ILE A 117 -16.50 -10.33 4.86
CA ILE A 117 -16.19 -10.95 6.16
C ILE A 117 -16.15 -9.87 7.26
N SER A 118 -15.52 -8.74 7.00
CA SER A 118 -15.43 -7.61 7.91
C SER A 118 -16.81 -7.14 8.38
N GLN A 119 -17.78 -7.01 7.47
CA GLN A 119 -19.13 -6.60 7.83
C GLN A 119 -19.95 -7.72 8.47
N ARG A 120 -20.01 -8.91 7.82
CA ARG A 120 -20.93 -9.97 8.22
C ARG A 120 -20.48 -10.74 9.46
N ALA A 121 -19.19 -10.94 9.64
CA ALA A 121 -18.64 -11.69 10.77
C ALA A 121 -18.10 -10.80 11.89
N LEU A 122 -17.55 -9.63 11.53
CA LEU A 122 -16.79 -8.78 12.46
C LEU A 122 -17.42 -7.39 12.70
N GLY A 123 -18.60 -7.13 12.10
CA GLY A 123 -19.47 -6.05 12.49
C GLY A 123 -19.09 -4.64 12.02
N THR A 124 -18.20 -4.50 11.03
CA THR A 124 -17.94 -3.17 10.44
C THR A 124 -19.15 -2.66 9.68
N ARG A 125 -19.28 -1.34 9.57
CA ARG A 125 -20.39 -0.65 8.90
C ARG A 125 -19.91 0.35 7.88
N SER A 126 -18.78 1.02 8.15
CA SER A 126 -18.21 2.06 7.32
C SER A 126 -17.06 1.50 6.48
N VAL A 127 -16.90 2.02 5.25
CA VAL A 127 -15.79 1.69 4.36
C VAL A 127 -15.10 2.98 3.91
N VAL A 128 -13.80 3.07 4.14
CA VAL A 128 -12.94 4.16 3.68
C VAL A 128 -12.00 3.61 2.63
N LEU A 129 -12.01 4.22 1.43
CA LEU A 129 -11.13 3.85 0.31
C LEU A 129 -10.10 4.95 0.12
N ILE A 130 -8.82 4.60 0.10
CA ILE A 130 -7.71 5.56 0.00
C ILE A 130 -6.79 5.17 -1.15
N HIS A 131 -6.85 5.93 -2.23
CA HIS A 131 -5.85 5.94 -3.28
C HIS A 131 -4.84 7.07 -3.00
N HIS A 132 -3.84 7.26 -3.86
CA HIS A 132 -2.84 8.30 -3.61
C HIS A 132 -2.26 8.87 -4.90
N THR A 133 -1.69 10.07 -4.80
CA THR A 133 -0.97 10.70 -5.90
C THR A 133 0.32 9.95 -6.24
N SER A 134 0.72 9.96 -7.51
CA SER A 134 1.95 9.30 -7.99
C SER A 134 1.98 7.80 -7.66
N CYS A 135 0.86 7.12 -7.84
CA CYS A 135 0.76 5.68 -7.69
C CYS A 135 1.46 4.95 -8.85
N GLY A 136 2.20 3.88 -8.54
CA GLY A 136 2.85 3.07 -9.58
C GLY A 136 1.87 2.48 -10.60
N LEU A 137 0.60 2.24 -10.23
CA LEU A 137 -0.41 1.73 -11.13
C LEU A 137 -0.80 2.69 -12.26
N GLU A 138 -0.59 4.01 -12.10
CA GLU A 138 -0.83 4.99 -13.16
C GLU A 138 0.08 4.76 -14.38
N SER A 139 1.26 4.18 -14.18
CA SER A 139 2.24 3.89 -15.24
C SER A 139 2.08 2.51 -15.87
N LEU A 140 1.36 1.58 -15.24
CA LEU A 140 1.15 0.24 -15.75
C LEU A 140 0.06 0.20 -16.84
N THR A 141 0.12 -0.85 -17.66
CA THR A 141 -0.88 -1.15 -18.69
C THR A 141 -1.10 -2.67 -18.77
N GLU A 142 -2.04 -3.10 -19.60
CA GLU A 142 -2.21 -4.54 -19.92
C GLU A 142 -0.98 -5.16 -20.59
N GLU A 143 -0.08 -4.35 -21.16
CA GLU A 143 1.21 -4.83 -21.70
C GLU A 143 2.04 -5.51 -20.61
N PHE A 144 2.03 -5.00 -19.36
CA PHE A 144 2.69 -5.66 -18.23
C PHE A 144 2.25 -7.13 -18.05
N ARG A 145 0.94 -7.42 -18.20
CA ARG A 145 0.46 -8.81 -18.13
C ARG A 145 0.92 -9.66 -19.31
N HIS A 146 1.00 -9.05 -20.48
CA HIS A 146 1.47 -9.74 -21.67
C HIS A 146 2.97 -10.05 -21.59
N GLU A 147 3.79 -9.10 -21.17
CA GLU A 147 5.22 -9.30 -20.92
C GLU A 147 5.45 -10.43 -19.89
N LEU A 148 4.69 -10.40 -18.80
CA LEU A 148 4.77 -11.44 -17.78
C LEU A 148 4.34 -12.81 -18.32
N GLU A 149 3.28 -12.89 -19.15
CA GLU A 149 2.87 -14.12 -19.83
C GLU A 149 3.99 -14.68 -20.73
N LEU A 150 4.68 -13.81 -21.48
CA LEU A 150 5.80 -14.22 -22.33
C LEU A 150 7.00 -14.71 -21.51
N GLU A 151 7.28 -14.08 -20.37
CA GLU A 151 8.41 -14.44 -19.49
C GLU A 151 8.19 -15.79 -18.82
N VAL A 152 7.01 -16.03 -18.23
CA VAL A 152 6.74 -17.22 -17.41
C VAL A 152 5.99 -18.32 -18.12
N GLY A 153 5.51 -18.10 -19.37
CA GLY A 153 4.73 -19.06 -20.16
C GLY A 153 3.30 -19.29 -19.67
N GLN A 154 2.79 -18.43 -18.79
CA GLN A 154 1.44 -18.54 -18.24
C GLN A 154 0.81 -17.16 -18.07
N ARG A 155 -0.39 -16.98 -18.63
CA ARG A 155 -1.14 -15.74 -18.46
C ARG A 155 -1.70 -15.59 -17.03
N PRO A 156 -1.44 -14.48 -16.33
CA PRO A 156 -2.05 -14.22 -15.04
C PRO A 156 -3.59 -14.16 -15.14
N ALA A 157 -4.28 -14.81 -14.20
CA ALA A 157 -5.75 -14.78 -14.15
C ALA A 157 -6.31 -13.45 -13.60
N TRP A 158 -5.48 -12.69 -12.88
CA TRP A 158 -5.85 -11.39 -12.31
C TRP A 158 -5.65 -10.24 -13.29
N ALA A 159 -6.45 -9.19 -13.17
CA ALA A 159 -6.26 -7.93 -13.89
C ALA A 159 -5.21 -7.06 -13.20
N VAL A 160 -4.48 -6.21 -13.98
CA VAL A 160 -3.53 -5.25 -13.40
C VAL A 160 -4.26 -4.20 -12.56
N GLU A 161 -5.52 -3.89 -12.91
CA GLU A 161 -6.32 -2.81 -12.31
C GLU A 161 -5.59 -1.47 -12.40
N ALA A 162 -4.88 -1.24 -13.52
CA ALA A 162 -4.20 0.01 -13.81
C ALA A 162 -5.21 1.12 -14.13
N PHE A 163 -4.92 2.33 -13.70
CA PHE A 163 -5.77 3.49 -13.94
C PHE A 163 -4.96 4.68 -14.47
N ARG A 164 -5.62 5.65 -15.10
CA ARG A 164 -5.03 6.89 -15.63
C ARG A 164 -5.50 8.12 -14.86
N ASP A 165 -6.63 8.02 -14.21
CA ASP A 165 -7.26 9.06 -13.43
C ASP A 165 -7.62 8.51 -12.06
N VAL A 166 -6.86 8.93 -11.05
CA VAL A 166 -7.02 8.45 -9.68
C VAL A 166 -8.40 8.78 -9.10
N ASP A 167 -8.98 9.93 -9.46
CA ASP A 167 -10.31 10.34 -8.98
C ASP A 167 -11.40 9.45 -9.56
N GLN A 168 -11.26 9.10 -10.84
CA GLN A 168 -12.19 8.18 -11.49
C GLN A 168 -12.08 6.78 -10.89
N ASP A 169 -10.89 6.31 -10.61
CA ASP A 169 -10.65 4.99 -10.03
C ASP A 169 -11.22 4.88 -8.60
N VAL A 170 -11.07 5.93 -7.78
CA VAL A 170 -11.74 6.02 -6.47
C VAL A 170 -13.25 5.93 -6.62
N ARG A 171 -13.87 6.65 -7.60
CA ARG A 171 -15.31 6.57 -7.85
C ARG A 171 -15.75 5.16 -8.26
N GLN A 172 -14.99 4.50 -9.12
CA GLN A 172 -15.28 3.11 -9.54
C GLN A 172 -15.18 2.16 -8.34
N SER A 173 -14.16 2.31 -7.50
CA SER A 173 -13.99 1.53 -6.28
C SER A 173 -15.16 1.75 -5.32
N MET A 174 -15.59 2.99 -5.08
CA MET A 174 -16.80 3.29 -4.29
C MET A 174 -18.05 2.64 -4.88
N GLN A 175 -18.23 2.73 -6.19
CA GLN A 175 -19.38 2.14 -6.87
C GLN A 175 -19.40 0.62 -6.74
N ARG A 176 -18.26 -0.06 -6.88
CA ARG A 176 -18.16 -1.53 -6.67
C ARG A 176 -18.62 -1.92 -5.26
N VAL A 177 -18.23 -1.17 -4.23
CA VAL A 177 -18.67 -1.42 -2.85
C VAL A 177 -20.16 -1.16 -2.69
N ARG A 178 -20.65 0.00 -3.15
CA ARG A 178 -22.05 0.44 -2.99
C ARG A 178 -23.06 -0.46 -3.69
N THR A 179 -22.68 -1.08 -4.81
CA THR A 179 -23.57 -1.95 -5.59
C THR A 179 -23.40 -3.44 -5.28
N SER A 180 -22.51 -3.79 -4.37
CA SER A 180 -22.25 -5.19 -4.04
C SER A 180 -23.41 -5.83 -3.30
N PRO A 181 -23.96 -6.95 -3.80
CA PRO A 181 -25.01 -7.68 -3.10
C PRO A 181 -24.51 -8.47 -1.89
N PHE A 182 -23.20 -8.55 -1.71
CA PHE A 182 -22.56 -9.31 -0.63
C PHE A 182 -22.40 -8.50 0.66
N LEU A 183 -22.41 -7.17 0.56
CA LEU A 183 -22.24 -6.26 1.69
C LEU A 183 -23.58 -5.95 2.34
N LEU A 184 -23.56 -5.76 3.67
CA LEU A 184 -24.75 -5.40 4.47
C LEU A 184 -24.94 -3.89 4.57
N HIS A 185 -23.82 -3.14 4.60
CA HIS A 185 -23.78 -1.70 4.81
C HIS A 185 -23.04 -1.06 3.65
N THR A 186 -23.74 -0.31 2.83
CA THR A 186 -23.23 0.35 1.63
C THR A 186 -23.55 1.84 1.58
N ASP A 187 -24.13 2.36 2.65
CA ASP A 187 -24.57 3.75 2.83
C ASP A 187 -23.42 4.67 3.28
N ASP A 188 -22.48 4.15 4.08
CA ASP A 188 -21.29 4.89 4.53
C ASP A 188 -20.01 4.36 3.84
N VAL A 189 -19.86 4.74 2.57
CA VAL A 189 -18.70 4.41 1.74
C VAL A 189 -18.11 5.71 1.21
N ARG A 190 -16.91 6.05 1.68
CA ARG A 190 -16.21 7.29 1.31
C ARG A 190 -14.88 6.99 0.65
N GLY A 191 -14.52 7.79 -0.35
CA GLY A 191 -13.29 7.64 -1.13
C GLY A 191 -12.41 8.89 -1.06
N PHE A 192 -11.10 8.66 -0.97
CA PHE A 192 -10.11 9.73 -0.79
C PHE A 192 -8.89 9.50 -1.68
N VAL A 193 -8.21 10.59 -1.99
CA VAL A 193 -6.86 10.59 -2.55
C VAL A 193 -5.91 11.18 -1.52
N PHE A 194 -4.94 10.39 -1.10
CA PHE A 194 -3.84 10.82 -0.21
C PHE A 194 -2.74 11.47 -1.05
N ASP A 195 -2.37 12.69 -0.73
CA ASP A 195 -1.24 13.35 -1.36
C ASP A 195 0.07 12.93 -0.64
N VAL A 196 0.91 12.15 -1.32
CA VAL A 196 2.16 11.64 -0.75
C VAL A 196 3.21 12.72 -0.48
N THR A 197 2.99 13.97 -0.93
CA THR A 197 3.89 15.10 -0.71
C THR A 197 3.50 15.91 0.52
N THR A 198 2.20 16.05 0.75
CA THR A 198 1.67 16.90 1.83
C THR A 198 1.06 16.12 3.00
N GLY A 199 0.74 14.82 2.80
CA GLY A 199 0.04 14.00 3.77
C GLY A 199 -1.46 14.29 3.90
N LEU A 200 -2.02 15.15 3.04
CA LEU A 200 -3.43 15.51 3.08
C LEU A 200 -4.31 14.48 2.36
N LEU A 201 -5.49 14.23 2.93
CA LEU A 201 -6.57 13.50 2.29
C LEU A 201 -7.51 14.48 1.61
N ARG A 202 -7.78 14.24 0.32
CA ARG A 202 -8.80 14.92 -0.45
C ARG A 202 -9.95 13.96 -0.72
N GLU A 203 -11.14 14.29 -0.27
CA GLU A 203 -12.32 13.48 -0.52
C GLU A 203 -12.75 13.58 -1.99
N ILE A 204 -13.25 12.46 -2.51
CA ILE A 204 -13.79 12.34 -3.87
C ILE A 204 -15.31 12.22 -3.77
N ASP A 205 -16.00 13.17 -4.38
CA ASP A 205 -17.44 13.09 -4.49
C ASP A 205 -17.86 11.86 -5.31
N PRO A 206 -18.82 11.09 -4.83
CA PRO A 206 -19.43 10.03 -5.63
C PRO A 206 -20.13 10.66 -6.84
N ALA A 207 -19.98 10.02 -8.00
CA ALA A 207 -20.72 10.42 -9.22
C ALA A 207 -22.21 10.10 -9.09
#